data_a57fa0c9eb13422775c413434834c3f6
#
_entry.id   a57fa0c9eb13422775c413434834c3f6
#
_cell.length_a   1.000
_cell.length_b   1.000
_cell.length_c   1.000
_cell.angle_alpha   90.00
_cell.angle_beta   90.00
_cell.angle_gamma   90.00
#
_symmetry.space_group_name_H-M   'P 1'
#
loop_
_entity.id
_entity.type
_entity.pdbx_description
1 polymer ?
#
loop_
_entity_poly.entity_id
_entity_poly.type
_entity_poly.pdbx_seq_one_letter_code
_entity_poly.pdbx_strand_id
1 'polypeptide(L)'
;MANFYRQLQELLDQGLDVAVATITETKGSTPRTVGTKMIVHPYGKHVGTVGGGCGEADVIRAGLDVLADGEPRTVVIDLTEDISMQSLGVCGGILNVFVERWSATSPAQHDLLHERP
;
A
#
# COMPACT_ATOMS: atom_id res chain seq x y z
N MET A 1 -0.84 -1.20 13.83
CA MET A 1 0.18 -0.39 13.11
C MET A 1 1.60 -0.62 13.60
N ALA A 2 1.80 -1.02 14.86
CA ALA A 2 3.15 -1.32 15.37
C ALA A 2 3.83 -2.44 14.58
N ASN A 3 3.10 -3.50 14.22
CA ASN A 3 3.64 -4.59 13.42
C ASN A 3 4.00 -4.14 12.00
N PHE A 4 3.23 -3.22 11.42
CA PHE A 4 3.52 -2.70 10.10
C PHE A 4 4.88 -1.98 10.08
N TYR A 5 5.11 -1.06 11.02
CA TYR A 5 6.36 -0.31 11.07
C TYR A 5 7.56 -1.19 11.39
N ARG A 6 7.36 -2.23 12.21
CA ARG A 6 8.42 -3.20 12.49
C ARG A 6 8.80 -3.97 11.22
N GLN A 7 7.81 -4.46 10.48
CA GLN A 7 8.05 -5.18 9.23
C GLN A 7 8.72 -4.29 8.20
N LEU A 8 8.26 -3.04 8.09
CA LEU A 8 8.87 -2.06 7.19
C LEU A 8 10.34 -1.82 7.55
N GLN A 9 10.63 -1.62 8.83
CA GLN A 9 12.00 -1.41 9.31
C GLN A 9 12.88 -2.62 9.01
N GLU A 10 12.38 -3.83 9.25
CA GLU A 10 13.14 -5.06 8.97
C GLU A 10 13.52 -5.17 7.50
N LEU A 11 12.61 -4.83 6.59
CA LEU A 11 12.87 -4.86 5.17
C LEU A 11 13.91 -3.82 4.75
N LEU A 12 13.79 -2.61 5.28
CA LEU A 12 14.74 -1.54 5.01
C LEU A 12 16.13 -1.87 5.58
N ASP A 13 16.18 -2.50 6.74
CA ASP A 13 17.43 -2.91 7.37
C ASP A 13 18.14 -4.01 6.56
N GLN A 14 17.39 -4.77 5.76
CA GLN A 14 17.94 -5.75 4.81
C GLN A 14 18.47 -5.10 3.54
N GLY A 15 18.35 -3.78 3.39
CA GLY A 15 18.79 -3.06 2.20
C GLY A 15 17.79 -3.05 1.07
N LEU A 16 16.54 -3.43 1.32
CA LEU A 16 15.50 -3.46 0.29
C LEU A 16 14.78 -2.11 0.23
N ASP A 17 14.56 -1.63 -0.98
CA ASP A 17 13.59 -0.56 -1.22
C ASP A 17 12.23 -1.20 -1.37
N VAL A 18 11.21 -0.59 -0.77
CA VAL A 18 9.83 -1.09 -0.86
C VAL A 18 8.90 0.06 -1.20
N ALA A 19 7.74 -0.26 -1.74
CA ALA A 19 6.68 0.71 -1.93
C ALA A 19 5.69 0.58 -0.77
N VAL A 20 5.25 1.72 -0.25
CA VAL A 20 4.21 1.78 0.79
C VAL A 20 2.98 2.40 0.17
N ALA A 21 1.88 1.68 0.21
CA ALA A 21 0.59 2.13 -0.28
C ALA A 21 -0.31 2.47 0.92
N THR A 22 -0.90 3.64 0.90
CA THR A 22 -1.75 4.12 2.00
C THR A 22 -3.10 4.59 1.44
N ILE A 23 -4.19 4.10 2.01
CA ILE A 23 -5.52 4.62 1.66
C ILE A 23 -5.64 6.03 2.19
N THR A 24 -5.87 7.00 1.29
CA THR A 24 -6.05 8.41 1.65
C THR A 24 -7.50 8.85 1.61
N GLU A 25 -8.35 8.17 0.84
CA GLU A 25 -9.76 8.48 0.73
C GLU A 25 -10.53 7.24 0.34
N THR A 26 -11.76 7.11 0.85
CA THR A 26 -12.67 6.01 0.47
C THR A 26 -14.03 6.58 0.13
N LYS A 27 -14.71 5.95 -0.83
CA LYS A 27 -16.09 6.27 -1.19
C LYS A 27 -16.86 4.98 -1.33
N GLY A 28 -18.06 4.94 -0.76
CA GLY A 28 -18.91 3.77 -0.81
C GLY A 28 -18.44 2.67 0.13
N SER A 29 -18.81 1.44 -0.20
CA SER A 29 -18.51 0.27 0.61
C SER A 29 -17.11 -0.24 0.29
N THR A 30 -16.18 -0.08 1.23
CA THR A 30 -14.79 -0.49 1.06
C THR A 30 -14.37 -1.44 2.18
N PRO A 31 -13.50 -2.43 1.88
CA PRO A 31 -13.10 -3.43 2.89
C PRO A 31 -12.14 -2.89 3.95
N ARG A 32 -11.47 -1.77 3.68
CA ARG A 32 -10.55 -1.14 4.63
C ARG A 32 -10.79 0.36 4.64
N THR A 33 -10.30 1.01 5.70
CA THR A 33 -10.53 2.43 5.94
C THR A 33 -9.30 3.27 5.65
N VAL A 34 -9.49 4.60 5.62
CA VAL A 34 -8.41 5.58 5.47
C VAL A 34 -7.31 5.32 6.51
N GLY A 35 -6.08 5.40 6.08
CA GLY A 35 -4.90 5.15 6.91
C GLY A 35 -4.37 3.73 6.83
N THR A 36 -5.13 2.80 6.26
CA THR A 36 -4.67 1.42 6.06
C THR A 36 -3.49 1.40 5.10
N LYS A 37 -2.47 0.61 5.43
CA LYS A 37 -1.22 0.56 4.68
C LYS A 37 -0.90 -0.85 4.21
N MET A 38 -0.17 -0.90 3.11
CA MET A 38 0.29 -2.14 2.49
C MET A 38 1.72 -1.93 2.00
N ILE A 39 2.58 -2.92 2.17
CA ILE A 39 3.95 -2.90 1.66
C ILE A 39 4.02 -3.76 0.41
N VAL A 40 4.60 -3.21 -0.65
CA VAL A 40 4.88 -3.95 -1.90
C VAL A 40 6.38 -4.15 -2.03
N HIS A 41 6.79 -5.41 -2.10
CA HIS A 41 8.18 -5.80 -2.29
C HIS A 41 8.61 -5.65 -3.74
N PRO A 42 9.93 -5.49 -4.01
CA PRO A 42 10.45 -5.38 -5.39
C PRO A 42 10.10 -6.56 -6.29
N TYR A 43 9.83 -7.72 -5.70
CA TYR A 43 9.51 -8.93 -6.46
C TYR A 43 8.01 -9.22 -6.52
N GLY A 44 7.17 -8.23 -6.20
CA GLY A 44 5.71 -8.35 -6.31
C GLY A 44 5.03 -9.02 -5.13
N LYS A 45 5.76 -9.41 -4.09
CA LYS A 45 5.16 -9.87 -2.84
C LYS A 45 4.65 -8.67 -2.06
N HIS A 46 3.70 -8.90 -1.17
CA HIS A 46 3.15 -7.80 -0.37
C HIS A 46 2.89 -8.23 1.07
N VAL A 47 2.86 -7.23 1.94
CA VAL A 47 2.50 -7.37 3.36
C VAL A 47 1.30 -6.48 3.61
N GLY A 48 0.25 -7.03 4.19
CA GLY A 48 -0.99 -6.31 4.42
C GLY A 48 -1.86 -6.25 3.18
N THR A 49 -2.94 -5.50 3.26
CA THR A 49 -3.86 -5.31 2.14
C THR A 49 -4.63 -4.00 2.32
N VAL A 50 -4.88 -3.30 1.22
CA VAL A 50 -5.76 -2.13 1.22
C VAL A 50 -7.16 -2.47 0.71
N GLY A 51 -7.28 -3.54 -0.05
CA GLY A 51 -8.54 -3.92 -0.69
C GLY A 51 -9.17 -5.21 -0.17
N GLY A 52 -8.58 -5.85 0.86
CA GLY A 52 -9.12 -7.10 1.39
C GLY A 52 -9.18 -8.22 0.35
N GLY A 53 -8.26 -8.23 -0.61
CA GLY A 53 -8.27 -9.14 -1.76
C GLY A 53 -8.79 -8.49 -3.03
N CYS A 54 -9.42 -7.32 -2.94
CA CYS A 54 -9.94 -6.60 -4.10
C CYS A 54 -8.95 -5.51 -4.50
N GLY A 55 -8.61 -5.43 -5.78
CA GLY A 55 -7.76 -4.37 -6.31
C GLY A 55 -6.29 -4.47 -5.92
N GLU A 56 -5.87 -5.56 -5.28
CA GLU A 56 -4.47 -5.72 -4.86
C GLU A 56 -3.51 -5.76 -6.06
N ALA A 57 -3.93 -6.36 -7.17
CA ALA A 57 -3.09 -6.40 -8.37
C ALA A 57 -2.78 -4.99 -8.89
N ASP A 58 -3.75 -4.08 -8.83
CA ASP A 58 -3.54 -2.70 -9.24
C ASP A 58 -2.58 -1.97 -8.32
N VAL A 59 -2.69 -2.19 -7.01
CA VAL A 59 -1.79 -1.58 -6.02
C VAL A 59 -0.38 -2.15 -6.17
N ILE A 60 -0.24 -3.45 -6.37
CA ILE A 60 1.07 -4.08 -6.57
C ILE A 60 1.73 -3.51 -7.83
N ARG A 61 0.98 -3.38 -8.92
CA ARG A 61 1.51 -2.79 -10.15
C ARG A 61 1.99 -1.36 -9.93
N ALA A 62 1.18 -0.54 -9.26
CA ALA A 62 1.56 0.83 -8.93
C ALA A 62 2.79 0.86 -8.04
N GLY A 63 2.89 -0.05 -7.09
CA GLY A 63 4.06 -0.17 -6.22
C GLY A 63 5.32 -0.50 -6.99
N LEU A 64 5.24 -1.44 -7.93
CA LEU A 64 6.38 -1.79 -8.78
C LEU A 64 6.80 -0.63 -9.67
N ASP A 65 5.85 0.14 -10.20
CA ASP A 65 6.14 1.34 -10.99
C ASP A 65 6.85 2.39 -10.15
N VAL A 66 6.39 2.63 -8.93
CA VAL A 66 7.02 3.56 -8.00
C VAL A 66 8.44 3.11 -7.65
N LEU A 67 8.65 1.82 -7.46
CA LEU A 67 9.98 1.28 -7.20
C LEU A 67 10.91 1.48 -8.41
N ALA A 68 10.37 1.40 -9.62
CA ALA A 68 11.15 1.56 -10.84
C ALA A 68 11.58 3.01 -11.08
N ASP A 69 10.67 3.98 -10.89
CA ASP A 69 10.95 5.37 -11.23
C ASP A 69 11.14 6.31 -10.02
N GLY A 70 10.79 5.85 -8.82
CA GLY A 70 10.91 6.66 -7.60
C GLY A 70 9.87 7.75 -7.44
N GLU A 71 8.92 7.86 -8.36
CA GLU A 71 7.92 8.92 -8.36
C GLU A 71 6.69 8.51 -7.57
N PRO A 72 6.39 9.17 -6.43
CA PRO A 72 5.16 8.88 -5.69
C PRO A 72 3.94 9.26 -6.51
N ARG A 73 2.87 8.53 -6.33
CA ARG A 73 1.63 8.75 -7.08
C ARG A 73 0.41 8.32 -6.30
N THR A 74 -0.72 8.92 -6.61
CA THR A 74 -2.02 8.46 -6.13
C THR A 74 -2.69 7.68 -7.24
N VAL A 75 -3.17 6.49 -6.91
CA VAL A 75 -3.93 5.66 -7.83
C VAL A 75 -5.35 5.51 -7.31
N VAL A 76 -6.31 5.44 -8.22
CA VAL A 76 -7.71 5.23 -7.92
C VAL A 76 -8.03 3.78 -8.19
N ILE A 77 -8.49 3.08 -7.17
CA ILE A 77 -8.90 1.67 -7.27
C ILE A 77 -10.43 1.65 -7.26
N ASP A 78 -11.02 1.33 -8.40
CA ASP A 78 -12.47 1.27 -8.54
C ASP A 78 -12.94 -0.17 -8.36
N LEU A 79 -13.46 -0.47 -7.19
CA LEU A 79 -13.97 -1.79 -6.83
C LEU A 79 -15.39 -2.03 -7.31
N THR A 80 -16.03 -0.99 -7.87
CA THR A 80 -17.40 -1.10 -8.39
C THR A 80 -17.46 -1.92 -9.68
N GLU A 81 -16.34 -2.07 -10.37
CA GLU A 81 -16.27 -2.80 -11.64
C GLU A 81 -16.16 -4.32 -11.46
N ASP A 82 -15.85 -4.79 -10.25
CA ASP A 82 -15.76 -6.23 -9.98
C ASP A 82 -17.14 -6.76 -9.61
N ILE A 83 -17.90 -7.16 -10.62
CA ILE A 83 -19.28 -7.61 -10.48
C ILE A 83 -19.37 -8.83 -9.56
N SER A 84 -18.44 -9.77 -9.66
CA SER A 84 -18.47 -10.98 -8.84
C SER A 84 -18.29 -10.66 -7.36
N MET A 85 -17.42 -9.71 -7.05
CA MET A 85 -17.20 -9.28 -5.65
C MET A 85 -18.35 -8.42 -5.15
N GLN A 86 -18.96 -7.61 -6.00
CA GLN A 86 -20.15 -6.85 -5.65
C GLN A 86 -21.30 -7.76 -5.26
N SER A 87 -21.50 -8.84 -6.00
CA SER A 87 -22.59 -9.79 -5.73
C SER A 87 -22.43 -10.48 -4.39
N LEU A 88 -21.19 -10.55 -3.86
CA LEU A 88 -20.91 -11.07 -2.54
C LEU A 88 -21.01 -10.00 -1.45
N GLY A 89 -21.25 -8.74 -1.80
CA GLY A 89 -21.32 -7.64 -0.86
C GLY A 89 -19.98 -7.25 -0.24
N VAL A 90 -18.86 -7.68 -0.83
CA VAL A 90 -17.52 -7.50 -0.25
C VAL A 90 -16.86 -6.21 -0.74
N CYS A 91 -17.08 -5.85 -2.00
CA CYS A 91 -16.48 -4.68 -2.63
C CYS A 91 -17.54 -3.92 -3.40
N GLY A 92 -17.47 -2.61 -3.42
CA GLY A 92 -18.44 -1.79 -4.16
C GLY A 92 -18.10 -0.32 -4.10
N GLY A 93 -16.93 0.00 -3.56
CA GLY A 93 -16.50 1.38 -3.40
C GLY A 93 -15.29 1.74 -4.22
N ILE A 94 -14.79 2.93 -3.95
CA ILE A 94 -13.61 3.49 -4.61
C ILE A 94 -12.59 3.83 -3.54
N LEU A 95 -11.33 3.47 -3.78
CA LEU A 95 -10.20 3.80 -2.90
C LEU A 95 -9.25 4.75 -3.63
N ASN A 96 -8.83 5.82 -2.96
CA ASN A 96 -7.67 6.59 -3.40
C ASN A 96 -6.50 6.10 -2.55
N VAL A 97 -5.43 5.67 -3.23
CA VAL A 97 -4.27 5.07 -2.59
C VAL A 97 -3.02 5.84 -2.99
N PHE A 98 -2.32 6.38 -2.00
CA PHE A 98 -1.05 7.05 -2.21
C PHE A 98 0.07 6.02 -2.11
N VAL A 99 0.93 5.95 -3.14
CA VAL A 99 2.01 4.97 -3.22
C VAL A 99 3.34 5.71 -3.30
N GLU A 100 4.26 5.38 -2.39
CA GLU A 100 5.57 6.02 -2.29
C GLU A 100 6.66 4.98 -2.05
N ARG A 101 7.88 5.31 -2.48
CA ARG A 101 9.03 4.45 -2.24
C ARG A 101 9.67 4.80 -0.90
N TRP A 102 9.98 3.77 -0.12
CA TRP A 102 10.74 3.88 1.12
C TRP A 102 12.07 3.15 0.95
N SER A 103 13.15 3.82 1.35
CA SER A 103 14.51 3.31 1.20
C SER A 103 15.29 3.55 2.49
N ALA A 104 16.15 2.59 2.85
CA ALA A 104 17.03 2.71 4.00
C ALA A 104 18.02 3.88 3.86
N THR A 105 18.24 4.34 2.63
CA THR A 105 19.14 5.47 2.36
C THR A 105 18.48 6.83 2.52
N SER A 106 17.16 6.88 2.78
CA SER A 106 16.45 8.14 3.00
C SER A 106 16.55 8.54 4.48
N PRO A 107 17.32 9.56 4.86
CA PRO A 107 17.48 9.92 6.27
C PRO A 107 16.18 10.27 6.97
N ALA A 108 15.29 11.01 6.29
CA ALA A 108 14.03 11.43 6.88
C ALA A 108 13.12 10.24 7.20
N GLN A 109 13.04 9.27 6.30
CA GLN A 109 12.23 8.08 6.51
C GLN A 109 12.84 7.18 7.59
N HIS A 110 14.15 7.06 7.60
CA HIS A 110 14.87 6.30 8.62
C HIS A 110 14.63 6.86 10.01
N ASP A 111 14.78 8.18 10.17
CA ASP A 111 14.54 8.87 11.44
C ASP A 111 13.10 8.69 11.89
N LEU A 112 12.15 8.79 10.97
CA LEU A 112 10.73 8.59 11.27
C LEU A 112 10.45 7.19 11.82
N LEU A 113 11.07 6.17 11.25
CA LEU A 113 10.91 4.78 11.73
C LEU A 113 11.50 4.60 13.13
N HIS A 114 12.65 5.18 13.40
CA HIS A 114 13.34 5.02 14.68
C HIS A 114 12.72 5.84 15.81
N GLU A 115 11.95 6.86 15.49
CA GLU A 115 11.21 7.64 16.48
C GLU A 115 9.93 6.97 16.94
N ARG A 116 9.48 5.92 16.25
CA ARG A 116 8.26 5.23 16.60
C ARG A 116 8.53 4.06 17.52
N PRO A 117 7.76 3.96 18.60
CA PRO A 117 7.87 2.82 19.51
C PRO A 117 7.40 1.52 18.90
#